data_0d7a937dfa2169e44ac01792a9ce9277
#
_entry.id   0d7a937dfa2169e44ac01792a9ce9277
#
_cell.length_a   1.000
_cell.length_b   1.000
_cell.length_c   1.000
_cell.angle_alpha   90.00
_cell.angle_beta   90.00
_cell.angle_gamma   90.00
#
_symmetry.space_group_name_H-M   'P 1'
#
loop_
_entity.id
_entity.type
_entity.pdbx_description
1 polymer ?
#
loop_
_entity_poly.entity_id
_entity_poly.type
_entity_poly.pdbx_seq_one_letter_code
_entity_poly.pdbx_strand_id
1 'polypeptide(L)'
;MNFFKSRNSQLNSKYILLFVFILAFLFSGLSQTKVKVGPEKEVKFITIRHAKRLAFDQSLGVDARRLIGDVECEHEGAVMRCDSAYLFSDKKLIAYGHISIIKGDSIFVYGDSLRYDATTKLAHMKSNVRCIEKDMTLTTNTLIYDIGNSVASYYDGGKIVNKENTLISKNGHYYSASKDVTFHYDVVLTNPDYKMRGDTLRYNTINKTSYFIGPSIITSKENYIYCENGWYDTDNEISRFSKNAIIVSEKQKLTGDSIYYDRKKGYGRATKNVRIIDTTAQSQSVITGDFAEHYEKGRRSIVTGHAIYGRRIEKDTLFMSADTLFYEQPDSLHTFIKAFRHVKIYKTDLQGMCDSLTYLLHDSLMTMYNSPILWTNNGQVTAKLIKVTSGQSQIKYFELLNSAIVIQKVDSLDEKKYNQIEGKKIEGFFAKDSLGEQNIKKLNVIGNAEIIYYVKQKKNYKGVNKTACSDLTVWFNADGVDRTTFRNKPESTVYPLKDINDEDMRLKHFSWMENKRPKKKSDILIR
;
A
#
# COMPACT_ATOMS: atom_id res chain seq x y z
N MET A 1 -10.58 4.84 -4.32
CA MET A 1 -9.24 4.41 -3.86
C MET A 1 -8.20 5.10 -4.72
N ASN A 2 -7.59 6.17 -4.22
CA ASN A 2 -6.67 7.02 -4.99
C ASN A 2 -5.29 7.01 -4.33
N PHE A 3 -4.66 5.82 -4.15
CA PHE A 3 -3.33 5.73 -3.57
C PHE A 3 -2.24 6.40 -4.40
N PHE A 4 -2.48 6.56 -5.71
CA PHE A 4 -1.46 6.92 -6.67
C PHE A 4 -1.80 8.20 -7.45
N LYS A 5 -2.90 8.88 -7.09
CA LYS A 5 -3.25 10.14 -7.73
C LYS A 5 -2.52 11.29 -7.05
N SER A 6 -1.30 11.58 -7.49
CA SER A 6 -0.81 12.95 -7.41
C SER A 6 -1.39 13.73 -8.60
N ARG A 7 -2.12 14.79 -8.32
CA ARG A 7 -2.37 15.83 -9.32
C ARG A 7 -1.01 16.37 -9.77
N ASN A 8 -0.61 16.10 -11.01
CA ASN A 8 0.45 16.80 -11.75
C ASN A 8 1.61 17.44 -10.96
N SER A 9 2.13 16.81 -9.94
CA SER A 9 3.52 16.98 -9.60
C SER A 9 4.24 15.89 -10.38
N GLN A 10 4.77 16.23 -11.54
CA GLN A 10 5.84 15.45 -12.13
C GLN A 10 6.90 15.35 -11.03
N LEU A 11 6.95 14.21 -10.32
CA LEU A 11 8.22 13.75 -9.77
C LEU A 11 9.11 13.66 -11.00
N ASN A 12 9.86 14.73 -11.25
CA ASN A 12 10.75 14.80 -12.37
C ASN A 12 11.86 13.78 -12.11
N SER A 13 11.61 12.53 -12.48
CA SER A 13 12.53 11.40 -12.39
C SER A 13 13.87 11.73 -13.07
N LYS A 14 13.87 12.65 -14.03
CA LYS A 14 15.05 13.19 -14.69
C LYS A 14 16.10 13.77 -13.72
N TYR A 15 15.70 14.26 -12.56
CA TYR A 15 16.59 14.94 -11.63
C TYR A 15 17.24 14.02 -10.59
N ILE A 16 16.64 12.87 -10.26
CA ILE A 16 17.33 11.80 -9.52
C ILE A 16 18.45 11.23 -10.39
N LEU A 17 18.25 11.19 -11.70
CA LEU A 17 19.22 10.71 -12.70
C LEU A 17 20.48 11.55 -12.76
N LEU A 18 20.36 12.88 -12.67
CA LEU A 18 21.51 13.80 -12.79
C LEU A 18 22.42 13.69 -11.57
N PHE A 19 21.86 13.34 -10.43
CA PHE A 19 22.54 13.33 -9.15
C PHE A 19 23.71 12.35 -9.06
N VAL A 20 23.64 11.21 -9.71
CA VAL A 20 24.64 10.14 -9.58
C VAL A 20 25.49 9.96 -10.81
N PHE A 21 25.04 10.47 -11.96
CA PHE A 21 25.78 10.37 -13.21
C PHE A 21 27.19 10.98 -13.11
N ILE A 22 27.39 11.89 -12.20
CA ILE A 22 28.51 12.78 -12.10
C ILE A 22 29.66 12.15 -11.27
N LEU A 23 29.37 11.40 -10.20
CA LEU A 23 30.44 10.66 -9.50
C LEU A 23 31.02 9.54 -10.36
N ALA A 24 30.25 9.04 -11.34
CA ALA A 24 30.69 7.99 -12.26
C ALA A 24 31.80 8.46 -13.24
N PHE A 25 31.80 9.74 -13.60
CA PHE A 25 32.76 10.31 -14.54
C PHE A 25 34.13 10.62 -13.94
N LEU A 26 34.21 10.82 -12.62
CA LEU A 26 35.48 11.04 -11.92
C LEU A 26 36.52 9.98 -12.27
N PHE A 27 36.11 8.80 -12.69
CA PHE A 27 36.99 7.64 -12.80
C PHE A 27 36.83 6.81 -14.08
N SER A 28 35.97 7.25 -15.01
CA SER A 28 35.68 6.49 -16.24
C SER A 28 36.75 6.58 -17.33
N GLY A 29 37.82 7.32 -17.07
CA GLY A 29 38.92 7.46 -18.03
C GLY A 29 39.91 6.30 -18.08
N LEU A 30 39.73 5.23 -17.33
CA LEU A 30 40.69 4.13 -17.23
C LEU A 30 40.01 2.76 -17.14
N SER A 31 39.19 2.37 -18.10
CA SER A 31 38.88 0.93 -18.23
C SER A 31 38.24 0.59 -19.58
N GLN A 32 39.11 0.49 -20.58
CA GLN A 32 38.93 -0.52 -21.62
C GLN A 32 40.27 -1.18 -21.82
N THR A 33 40.56 -2.21 -21.08
CA THR A 33 41.58 -3.18 -21.50
C THR A 33 41.16 -4.58 -21.06
N LYS A 34 40.97 -5.43 -22.05
CA LYS A 34 40.93 -6.89 -21.96
C LYS A 34 42.06 -7.37 -21.05
N VAL A 35 41.75 -8.26 -20.12
CA VAL A 35 42.76 -8.97 -19.32
C VAL A 35 43.67 -9.74 -20.27
N LYS A 36 44.82 -9.18 -20.56
CA LYS A 36 46.02 -9.90 -20.97
C LYS A 36 46.95 -9.83 -19.78
N VAL A 37 47.31 -10.96 -19.21
CA VAL A 37 48.46 -11.11 -18.32
C VAL A 37 49.69 -10.69 -19.14
N GLY A 38 50.17 -9.52 -18.86
CA GLY A 38 51.36 -8.92 -19.49
C GLY A 38 52.18 -8.20 -18.40
N PRO A 39 53.45 -7.87 -18.66
CA PRO A 39 54.47 -7.57 -17.66
C PRO A 39 54.10 -6.41 -16.74
N GLU A 40 54.74 -6.36 -15.57
CA GLU A 40 54.62 -5.32 -14.54
C GLU A 40 54.41 -3.94 -15.15
N LYS A 41 53.26 -3.32 -14.83
CA LYS A 41 52.96 -1.96 -15.28
C LYS A 41 54.03 -1.01 -14.72
N GLU A 42 54.84 -0.42 -15.58
CA GLU A 42 55.77 0.65 -15.22
C GLU A 42 55.02 1.69 -14.38
N VAL A 43 55.49 1.92 -13.19
CA VAL A 43 54.97 2.94 -12.30
C VAL A 43 55.31 4.31 -12.92
N LYS A 44 54.33 5.01 -13.44
CA LYS A 44 54.51 6.36 -13.97
C LYS A 44 54.98 7.29 -12.86
N PHE A 45 55.99 8.09 -13.15
CA PHE A 45 56.55 9.05 -12.19
C PHE A 45 55.68 10.30 -12.09
N ILE A 46 55.71 10.94 -10.89
CA ILE A 46 55.14 12.27 -10.70
C ILE A 46 56.08 13.28 -11.37
N THR A 47 55.57 14.04 -12.32
CA THR A 47 56.32 15.07 -13.03
C THR A 47 56.15 16.41 -12.34
N ILE A 48 57.23 17.06 -11.92
CA ILE A 48 57.25 18.43 -11.42
C ILE A 48 57.21 19.36 -12.62
N ARG A 49 56.16 20.13 -12.82
CA ARG A 49 56.01 21.13 -13.88
C ARG A 49 56.56 22.49 -13.47
N HIS A 50 56.28 22.90 -12.21
CA HIS A 50 56.70 24.18 -11.67
C HIS A 50 56.92 24.16 -10.17
N ALA A 51 57.89 24.90 -9.67
CA ALA A 51 58.06 25.34 -8.28
C ALA A 51 59.02 26.52 -8.26
N LYS A 52 58.73 27.53 -7.41
CA LYS A 52 59.63 28.67 -7.25
C LYS A 52 61.00 28.27 -6.65
N ARG A 53 60.99 27.27 -5.78
CA ARG A 53 62.19 26.77 -5.13
C ARG A 53 62.14 25.26 -4.94
N LEU A 54 63.21 24.59 -5.25
CA LEU A 54 63.48 23.17 -4.95
C LEU A 54 64.59 23.12 -3.90
N ALA A 55 64.37 22.41 -2.81
CA ALA A 55 65.35 22.15 -1.76
C ALA A 55 65.39 20.65 -1.43
N PHE A 56 66.59 20.17 -1.06
CA PHE A 56 66.74 18.85 -0.48
C PHE A 56 66.77 18.98 1.04
N ASP A 57 65.99 18.16 1.74
CA ASP A 57 65.85 18.22 3.19
C ASP A 57 66.33 16.90 3.82
N GLN A 58 67.63 16.85 4.11
CA GLN A 58 68.27 15.68 4.73
C GLN A 58 67.82 15.45 6.18
N SER A 59 67.23 16.45 6.86
CA SER A 59 66.74 16.32 8.24
C SER A 59 65.55 15.36 8.36
N LEU A 60 64.88 15.03 7.25
CA LEU A 60 63.79 14.08 7.18
C LEU A 60 64.26 12.62 7.01
N GLY A 61 65.58 12.38 7.01
CA GLY A 61 66.18 11.03 6.97
C GLY A 61 66.03 10.28 5.66
N VAL A 62 65.48 10.90 4.61
CA VAL A 62 65.24 10.33 3.27
C VAL A 62 65.50 11.42 2.24
N ASP A 63 65.83 11.04 1.01
CA ASP A 63 65.99 11.96 -0.15
C ASP A 63 64.67 12.67 -0.49
N ALA A 64 64.22 13.54 0.42
CA ALA A 64 62.99 14.32 0.25
C ALA A 64 63.26 15.59 -0.53
N ARG A 65 62.60 15.77 -1.65
CA ARG A 65 62.61 17.01 -2.44
C ARG A 65 61.46 17.90 -1.91
N ARG A 66 61.83 19.04 -1.35
CA ARG A 66 60.86 20.05 -0.90
C ARG A 66 60.61 21.06 -2.00
N LEU A 67 59.39 21.15 -2.49
CA LEU A 67 58.92 22.09 -3.48
C LEU A 67 58.22 23.25 -2.74
N ILE A 68 58.55 24.50 -3.06
CA ILE A 68 58.02 25.66 -2.35
C ILE A 68 57.60 26.73 -3.34
N GLY A 69 56.39 27.24 -3.18
CA GLY A 69 55.78 28.35 -3.91
C GLY A 69 55.32 27.96 -5.32
N ASP A 70 54.04 28.16 -5.56
CA ASP A 70 53.35 27.91 -6.84
C ASP A 70 53.68 26.53 -7.44
N VAL A 71 53.62 25.51 -6.59
CA VAL A 71 53.96 24.14 -6.97
C VAL A 71 52.92 23.59 -7.94
N GLU A 72 53.40 23.08 -9.10
CA GLU A 72 52.59 22.36 -10.07
C GLU A 72 53.20 20.99 -10.37
N CYS A 73 52.41 19.93 -10.15
CA CYS A 73 52.80 18.56 -10.46
C CYS A 73 51.77 17.90 -11.37
N GLU A 74 52.23 17.00 -12.22
CA GLU A 74 51.36 16.18 -13.08
C GLU A 74 51.58 14.69 -12.82
N HIS A 75 50.47 13.94 -12.76
CA HIS A 75 50.49 12.49 -12.73
C HIS A 75 49.25 11.93 -13.42
N GLU A 76 49.46 11.04 -14.40
CA GLU A 76 48.39 10.35 -15.15
C GLU A 76 47.30 11.30 -15.70
N GLY A 77 47.66 12.45 -16.19
CA GLY A 77 46.76 13.46 -16.76
C GLY A 77 46.01 14.31 -15.75
N ALA A 78 46.28 14.14 -14.46
CA ALA A 78 45.81 15.03 -13.41
C ALA A 78 46.89 16.07 -13.08
N VAL A 79 46.52 17.35 -13.07
CA VAL A 79 47.39 18.47 -12.68
C VAL A 79 47.04 18.89 -11.28
N MET A 80 48.01 18.84 -10.38
CA MET A 80 47.89 19.30 -8.99
C MET A 80 48.64 20.61 -8.81
N ARG A 81 48.04 21.59 -8.14
CA ARG A 81 48.67 22.82 -7.67
C ARG A 81 48.56 22.93 -6.16
N CYS A 82 49.59 23.50 -5.50
CA CYS A 82 49.59 23.72 -4.05
C CYS A 82 50.67 24.77 -3.67
N ASP A 83 50.65 25.21 -2.41
CA ASP A 83 51.64 26.17 -1.90
C ASP A 83 53.01 25.50 -1.69
N SER A 84 53.02 24.26 -1.18
CA SER A 84 54.24 23.49 -0.96
C SER A 84 53.99 22.00 -1.01
N ALA A 85 55.01 21.23 -1.39
CA ALA A 85 54.97 19.78 -1.40
C ALA A 85 56.30 19.13 -1.02
N TYR A 86 56.24 17.93 -0.49
CA TYR A 86 57.36 17.03 -0.30
C TYR A 86 57.21 15.82 -1.26
N LEU A 87 58.20 15.59 -2.08
CA LEU A 87 58.27 14.43 -2.96
C LEU A 87 59.39 13.52 -2.47
N PHE A 88 59.09 12.32 -2.08
CA PHE A 88 60.01 11.30 -1.55
C PHE A 88 60.46 10.34 -2.66
N SER A 89 61.67 9.78 -2.54
CA SER A 89 62.23 8.82 -3.48
C SER A 89 61.39 7.53 -3.59
N ASP A 90 60.65 7.17 -2.52
CA ASP A 90 59.73 6.03 -2.46
C ASP A 90 58.36 6.27 -3.13
N LYS A 91 58.28 7.31 -3.97
CA LYS A 91 57.08 7.66 -4.74
C LYS A 91 55.90 8.17 -3.87
N LYS A 92 56.17 8.76 -2.73
CA LYS A 92 55.20 9.46 -1.90
C LYS A 92 55.24 10.96 -2.15
N LEU A 93 54.05 11.56 -2.18
CA LEU A 93 53.83 12.99 -2.26
C LEU A 93 52.99 13.46 -1.08
N ILE A 94 53.46 14.51 -0.41
CA ILE A 94 52.68 15.20 0.62
C ILE A 94 52.60 16.67 0.21
N ALA A 95 51.40 17.19 -0.02
CA ALA A 95 51.16 18.56 -0.43
C ALA A 95 50.35 19.31 0.64
N TYR A 96 50.62 20.61 0.76
CA TYR A 96 50.02 21.49 1.72
C TYR A 96 49.65 22.84 1.11
N GLY A 97 48.54 23.40 1.57
CA GLY A 97 48.06 24.74 1.26
C GLY A 97 47.41 24.84 -0.13
N HIS A 98 46.22 25.36 -0.17
CA HIS A 98 45.44 25.68 -1.37
C HIS A 98 45.49 24.63 -2.47
N ILE A 99 45.39 23.35 -2.10
CA ILE A 99 45.48 22.27 -3.06
C ILE A 99 44.33 22.34 -4.04
N SER A 100 44.66 22.30 -5.31
CA SER A 100 43.71 22.09 -6.40
C SER A 100 44.20 20.98 -7.33
N ILE A 101 43.33 20.01 -7.60
CA ILE A 101 43.59 18.94 -8.57
C ILE A 101 42.56 19.09 -9.69
N ILE A 102 43.07 19.14 -10.91
CA ILE A 102 42.25 19.26 -12.13
C ILE A 102 42.51 18.03 -12.98
N LYS A 103 41.45 17.33 -13.39
CA LYS A 103 41.52 16.21 -14.32
C LYS A 103 40.55 16.40 -15.47
N GLY A 104 41.05 16.56 -16.67
CA GLY A 104 40.24 16.97 -17.82
C GLY A 104 39.63 18.36 -17.61
N ASP A 105 38.53 18.64 -18.31
CA ASP A 105 37.88 19.95 -18.31
C ASP A 105 36.73 20.10 -17.33
N SER A 106 36.45 19.08 -16.53
CA SER A 106 35.21 19.01 -15.76
C SER A 106 35.33 18.66 -14.30
N ILE A 107 36.48 18.20 -13.81
CA ILE A 107 36.66 17.73 -12.44
C ILE A 107 37.66 18.61 -11.70
N PHE A 108 37.20 19.18 -10.59
CA PHE A 108 37.99 20.04 -9.72
C PHE A 108 37.91 19.53 -8.30
N VAL A 109 39.07 19.20 -7.69
CA VAL A 109 39.13 18.78 -6.30
C VAL A 109 39.99 19.75 -5.52
N TYR A 110 39.49 20.30 -4.41
CA TYR A 110 40.14 21.24 -3.54
C TYR A 110 40.28 20.68 -2.13
N GLY A 111 41.32 21.11 -1.42
CA GLY A 111 41.55 20.77 -0.01
C GLY A 111 42.79 21.43 0.53
N ASP A 112 43.10 21.29 1.82
CA ASP A 112 44.22 21.94 2.47
C ASP A 112 45.47 21.04 2.56
N SER A 113 45.30 19.72 2.59
CA SER A 113 46.42 18.76 2.58
C SER A 113 46.11 17.52 1.78
N LEU A 114 47.13 17.01 1.08
CA LEU A 114 47.07 15.77 0.31
C LEU A 114 48.24 14.87 0.70
N ARG A 115 47.98 13.61 0.95
CA ARG A 115 48.98 12.55 1.06
C ARG A 115 48.70 11.50 -0.03
N TYR A 116 49.62 11.32 -0.92
CA TYR A 116 49.56 10.34 -1.99
C TYR A 116 50.72 9.36 -1.90
N ASP A 117 50.42 8.07 -2.00
CA ASP A 117 51.40 6.99 -2.06
C ASP A 117 51.20 6.19 -3.35
N ALA A 118 52.13 6.28 -4.28
CA ALA A 118 52.04 5.62 -5.58
C ALA A 118 52.24 4.09 -5.48
N THR A 119 52.82 3.59 -4.37
CA THR A 119 53.01 2.16 -4.13
C THR A 119 51.70 1.50 -3.72
N THR A 120 50.99 2.08 -2.76
CA THR A 120 49.68 1.62 -2.32
C THR A 120 48.55 2.13 -3.21
N LYS A 121 48.80 3.13 -4.06
CA LYS A 121 47.84 3.84 -4.90
C LYS A 121 46.73 4.51 -4.12
N LEU A 122 47.02 4.95 -2.89
CA LEU A 122 46.07 5.63 -2.02
C LEU A 122 46.33 7.14 -2.00
N ALA A 123 45.30 7.92 -2.23
CA ALA A 123 45.31 9.37 -2.09
C ALA A 123 44.38 9.77 -0.95
N HIS A 124 44.91 10.49 0.05
CA HIS A 124 44.17 11.01 1.18
C HIS A 124 44.17 12.52 1.15
N MET A 125 43.02 13.14 0.93
CA MET A 125 42.82 14.57 1.01
C MET A 125 42.08 14.93 2.31
N LYS A 126 42.55 15.97 2.99
CA LYS A 126 41.97 16.39 4.28
C LYS A 126 41.80 17.90 4.34
N SER A 127 40.83 18.27 5.16
CA SER A 127 40.43 19.64 5.51
C SER A 127 39.87 20.43 4.33
N ASN A 128 38.65 20.91 4.52
CA ASN A 128 37.91 21.71 3.54
C ASN A 128 37.80 21.05 2.15
N VAL A 129 37.68 19.73 2.12
CA VAL A 129 37.63 19.00 0.86
C VAL A 129 36.35 19.34 0.09
N ARG A 130 36.51 19.80 -1.13
CA ARG A 130 35.42 20.13 -2.04
C ARG A 130 35.72 19.53 -3.42
N CYS A 131 34.85 18.66 -3.87
CA CYS A 131 34.91 18.10 -5.21
C CYS A 131 33.76 18.65 -6.04
N ILE A 132 34.09 19.27 -7.16
CA ILE A 132 33.12 19.92 -8.06
C ILE A 132 33.19 19.21 -9.41
N GLU A 133 32.04 18.88 -9.92
CA GLU A 133 31.90 18.45 -11.31
C GLU A 133 30.57 18.98 -11.86
N LYS A 134 30.63 19.76 -12.94
CA LYS A 134 29.46 20.44 -13.52
C LYS A 134 28.63 21.18 -12.43
N ASP A 135 27.40 20.76 -12.21
CA ASP A 135 26.46 21.39 -11.28
C ASP A 135 26.45 20.75 -9.88
N MET A 136 27.36 19.81 -9.62
CA MET A 136 27.42 19.09 -8.34
C MET A 136 28.63 19.46 -7.52
N THR A 137 28.45 19.56 -6.22
CA THR A 137 29.50 19.77 -5.24
C THR A 137 29.37 18.77 -4.09
N LEU A 138 30.41 17.95 -3.89
CA LEU A 138 30.63 17.20 -2.66
C LEU A 138 31.49 18.05 -1.71
N THR A 139 31.08 18.20 -0.47
CA THR A 139 31.89 18.76 0.62
C THR A 139 32.04 17.74 1.75
N THR A 140 33.27 17.54 2.21
CA THR A 140 33.60 16.64 3.31
C THR A 140 34.89 17.12 3.99
N ASN A 141 35.22 16.57 5.16
CA ASN A 141 36.49 16.89 5.79
C ASN A 141 37.62 15.97 5.32
N THR A 142 37.31 14.72 4.97
CA THR A 142 38.30 13.75 4.48
C THR A 142 37.77 13.02 3.25
N LEU A 143 38.59 12.95 2.19
CA LEU A 143 38.31 12.14 1.00
C LEU A 143 39.48 11.18 0.77
N ILE A 144 39.19 9.90 0.70
CA ILE A 144 40.15 8.84 0.40
C ILE A 144 39.83 8.29 -0.99
N TYR A 145 40.84 8.26 -1.86
CA TYR A 145 40.70 7.63 -3.16
C TYR A 145 41.68 6.47 -3.30
N ASP A 146 41.13 5.26 -3.38
CA ASP A 146 41.87 4.05 -3.76
C ASP A 146 41.87 3.93 -5.27
N ILE A 147 42.99 4.32 -5.86
CA ILE A 147 43.19 4.31 -7.33
C ILE A 147 43.29 2.85 -7.83
N GLY A 148 43.83 1.93 -7.00
CA GLY A 148 43.98 0.53 -7.34
C GLY A 148 42.64 -0.18 -7.52
N ASN A 149 41.73 0.05 -6.61
CA ASN A 149 40.39 -0.53 -6.62
C ASN A 149 39.35 0.41 -7.26
N SER A 150 39.75 1.63 -7.61
CA SER A 150 38.88 2.68 -8.18
C SER A 150 37.66 3.00 -7.27
N VAL A 151 37.92 3.18 -5.96
CA VAL A 151 36.93 3.50 -4.95
C VAL A 151 37.23 4.84 -4.29
N ALA A 152 36.27 5.76 -4.30
CA ALA A 152 36.32 7.00 -3.53
C ALA A 152 35.45 6.90 -2.28
N SER A 153 35.97 7.35 -1.13
CA SER A 153 35.28 7.19 0.15
C SER A 153 35.45 8.40 1.07
N TYR A 154 34.42 8.71 1.86
CA TYR A 154 34.49 9.58 3.01
C TYR A 154 33.81 8.92 4.24
N TYR A 155 34.26 9.27 5.45
CA TYR A 155 33.83 8.59 6.70
C TYR A 155 33.44 9.55 7.82
N ASP A 156 33.68 10.84 7.67
CA ASP A 156 33.48 11.88 8.70
C ASP A 156 32.41 12.91 8.32
N GLY A 157 31.45 12.45 7.56
CA GLY A 157 30.35 13.24 7.07
C GLY A 157 30.62 13.83 5.68
N GLY A 158 29.57 13.77 4.84
CA GLY A 158 29.60 14.37 3.51
C GLY A 158 28.26 15.00 3.17
N LYS A 159 28.36 16.13 2.47
CA LYS A 159 27.21 16.83 1.89
C LYS A 159 27.41 16.96 0.39
N ILE A 160 26.45 16.44 -0.36
CA ILE A 160 26.41 16.56 -1.80
C ILE A 160 25.24 17.47 -2.17
N VAL A 161 25.51 18.46 -2.99
CA VAL A 161 24.51 19.43 -3.47
C VAL A 161 24.55 19.49 -4.99
N ASN A 162 23.39 19.45 -5.60
CA ASN A 162 23.19 19.91 -6.98
C ASN A 162 22.06 20.94 -7.02
N LYS A 163 21.65 21.41 -8.19
CA LYS A 163 20.64 22.47 -8.32
C LYS A 163 19.36 22.24 -7.51
N GLU A 164 18.92 20.99 -7.36
CA GLU A 164 17.64 20.65 -6.79
C GLU A 164 17.72 19.74 -5.56
N ASN A 165 18.82 18.97 -5.44
CA ASN A 165 18.95 17.97 -4.39
C ASN A 165 20.07 18.28 -3.42
N THR A 166 19.84 17.96 -2.17
CA THR A 166 20.87 17.92 -1.12
C THR A 166 20.84 16.53 -0.48
N LEU A 167 21.99 15.83 -0.50
CA LEU A 167 22.17 14.56 0.21
C LEU A 167 23.23 14.76 1.30
N ILE A 168 22.93 14.22 2.49
CA ILE A 168 23.83 14.20 3.64
C ILE A 168 23.92 12.76 4.14
N SER A 169 25.12 12.30 4.49
CA SER A 169 25.33 11.01 5.18
C SER A 169 26.63 11.04 5.99
N LYS A 170 26.80 10.12 6.93
CA LYS A 170 28.08 9.97 7.64
C LYS A 170 29.17 9.40 6.76
N ASN A 171 28.87 8.35 6.01
CA ASN A 171 29.81 7.68 5.14
C ASN A 171 29.27 7.64 3.72
N GLY A 172 30.18 7.72 2.74
CA GLY A 172 29.83 7.54 1.34
C GLY A 172 30.96 6.83 0.58
N HIS A 173 30.57 5.97 -0.35
CA HIS A 173 31.49 5.20 -1.18
C HIS A 173 31.01 5.20 -2.62
N TYR A 174 31.93 5.47 -3.53
CA TYR A 174 31.70 5.33 -4.97
C TYR A 174 32.59 4.23 -5.54
N TYR A 175 31.97 3.21 -6.12
CA TYR A 175 32.64 2.07 -6.77
C TYR A 175 32.59 2.27 -8.29
N SER A 176 33.71 2.72 -8.85
CA SER A 176 33.72 3.10 -10.27
C SER A 176 33.58 1.90 -11.22
N ALA A 177 33.95 0.69 -10.79
CA ALA A 177 33.81 -0.54 -11.57
C ALA A 177 32.34 -0.99 -11.72
N SER A 178 31.58 -1.03 -10.64
CA SER A 178 30.15 -1.41 -10.64
C SER A 178 29.24 -0.23 -10.91
N LYS A 179 29.77 1.00 -10.85
CA LYS A 179 28.99 2.24 -10.94
C LYS A 179 27.95 2.39 -9.83
N ASP A 180 28.20 1.78 -8.68
CA ASP A 180 27.40 1.94 -7.48
C ASP A 180 27.92 3.10 -6.63
N VAL A 181 26.98 3.86 -6.05
CA VAL A 181 27.26 4.80 -4.96
C VAL A 181 26.48 4.33 -3.76
N THR A 182 27.13 4.24 -2.61
CA THR A 182 26.49 3.87 -1.36
C THR A 182 26.66 4.96 -0.32
N PHE A 183 25.61 5.24 0.42
CA PHE A 183 25.57 6.17 1.52
C PHE A 183 25.10 5.45 2.77
N HIS A 184 25.83 5.59 3.86
CA HIS A 184 25.55 4.89 5.11
C HIS A 184 25.43 5.87 6.26
N TYR A 185 24.53 5.53 7.17
CA TYR A 185 24.26 6.20 8.44
C TYR A 185 23.75 7.63 8.29
N ASP A 186 22.58 7.84 8.87
CA ASP A 186 21.90 9.14 8.89
C ASP A 186 21.71 9.75 7.49
N VAL A 187 21.37 8.90 6.51
CA VAL A 187 21.17 9.36 5.14
C VAL A 187 19.94 10.24 5.07
N VAL A 188 20.11 11.48 4.62
CA VAL A 188 19.04 12.42 4.36
C VAL A 188 19.17 12.97 2.94
N LEU A 189 18.19 12.65 2.09
CA LEU A 189 18.04 13.24 0.77
C LEU A 189 16.88 14.23 0.81
N THR A 190 17.11 15.46 0.41
CA THR A 190 16.11 16.52 0.33
C THR A 190 16.00 17.01 -1.12
N ASN A 191 14.78 17.03 -1.62
CA ASN A 191 14.39 17.55 -2.92
C ASN A 191 13.21 18.51 -2.72
N PRO A 192 12.89 19.48 -3.58
CA PRO A 192 11.72 20.33 -3.45
C PRO A 192 10.39 19.59 -3.27
N ASP A 193 10.25 18.40 -3.86
CA ASP A 193 9.01 17.63 -3.86
C ASP A 193 8.94 16.59 -2.73
N TYR A 194 10.09 16.10 -2.23
CA TYR A 194 10.12 15.08 -1.18
C TYR A 194 11.39 15.15 -0.31
N LYS A 195 11.29 14.54 0.86
CA LYS A 195 12.41 14.29 1.75
C LYS A 195 12.47 12.81 2.09
N MET A 196 13.66 12.22 1.93
CA MET A 196 13.94 10.85 2.30
C MET A 196 14.90 10.82 3.50
N ARG A 197 14.64 9.91 4.44
CA ARG A 197 15.55 9.56 5.53
C ARG A 197 15.70 8.04 5.57
N GLY A 198 16.92 7.56 5.77
CA GLY A 198 17.18 6.12 5.86
C GLY A 198 18.54 5.82 6.45
N ASP A 199 18.77 4.54 6.74
CA ASP A 199 20.06 4.06 7.22
C ASP A 199 21.07 3.97 6.08
N THR A 200 20.69 3.30 5.01
CA THR A 200 21.55 3.06 3.85
C THR A 200 20.79 3.29 2.54
N LEU A 201 21.40 4.08 1.67
CA LEU A 201 20.97 4.29 0.29
C LEU A 201 22.07 3.83 -0.66
N ARG A 202 21.75 2.91 -1.58
CA ARG A 202 22.62 2.57 -2.72
C ARG A 202 21.95 3.02 -4.01
N TYR A 203 22.72 3.60 -4.89
CA TYR A 203 22.27 3.97 -6.22
C TYR A 203 23.21 3.40 -7.29
N ASN A 204 22.65 2.75 -8.29
CA ASN A 204 23.43 2.29 -9.45
C ASN A 204 23.21 3.22 -10.64
N THR A 205 24.30 3.74 -11.19
CA THR A 205 24.23 4.76 -12.25
C THR A 205 23.97 4.19 -13.64
N ILE A 206 24.14 2.88 -13.84
CA ILE A 206 23.87 2.21 -15.12
C ILE A 206 22.38 1.93 -15.26
N ASN A 207 21.83 1.18 -14.28
CA ASN A 207 20.42 0.81 -14.31
C ASN A 207 19.50 1.84 -13.64
N LYS A 208 20.08 2.95 -13.13
CA LYS A 208 19.39 4.10 -12.53
C LYS A 208 18.40 3.71 -11.43
N THR A 209 18.77 2.71 -10.64
CA THR A 209 17.95 2.18 -9.56
C THR A 209 18.51 2.59 -8.21
N SER A 210 17.64 3.18 -7.39
CA SER A 210 17.87 3.46 -5.97
C SER A 210 17.45 2.26 -5.14
N TYR A 211 18.27 1.82 -4.20
CA TYR A 211 17.98 0.75 -3.25
C TYR A 211 17.97 1.31 -1.83
N PHE A 212 16.87 1.09 -1.13
CA PHE A 212 16.66 1.44 0.27
C PHE A 212 16.98 0.22 1.12
N ILE A 213 17.94 0.31 2.02
CA ILE A 213 18.41 -0.80 2.85
C ILE A 213 18.35 -0.37 4.32
N GLY A 214 17.56 -1.09 5.11
CA GLY A 214 17.20 -0.70 6.47
C GLY A 214 16.00 0.25 6.51
N PRO A 215 15.56 0.65 7.73
CA PRO A 215 14.42 1.54 7.91
C PRO A 215 14.55 2.83 7.11
N SER A 216 13.59 3.06 6.23
CA SER A 216 13.57 4.21 5.32
C SER A 216 12.19 4.86 5.31
N ILE A 217 12.20 6.20 5.35
CA ILE A 217 11.00 7.05 5.34
C ILE A 217 11.11 8.02 4.18
N ILE A 218 10.08 8.09 3.35
CA ILE A 218 9.97 9.06 2.27
C ILE A 218 8.72 9.89 2.52
N THR A 219 8.85 11.21 2.61
CA THR A 219 7.75 12.14 2.84
C THR A 219 7.65 13.13 1.70
N SER A 220 6.45 13.34 1.21
CA SER A 220 6.09 14.39 0.25
C SER A 220 4.91 15.20 0.79
N LYS A 221 4.41 16.17 0.03
CA LYS A 221 3.20 16.92 0.41
C LYS A 221 1.96 16.03 0.56
N GLU A 222 1.89 14.94 -0.20
CA GLU A 222 0.70 14.10 -0.31
C GLU A 222 0.88 12.72 0.32
N ASN A 223 2.11 12.24 0.47
CA ASN A 223 2.38 10.86 0.85
C ASN A 223 3.46 10.72 1.91
N TYR A 224 3.26 9.74 2.79
CA TYR A 224 4.25 9.18 3.68
C TYR A 224 4.46 7.72 3.31
N ILE A 225 5.72 7.31 3.09
CA ILE A 225 6.09 5.92 2.78
C ILE A 225 7.11 5.46 3.82
N TYR A 226 6.89 4.27 4.37
CA TYR A 226 7.85 3.56 5.20
C TYR A 226 8.14 2.19 4.60
N CYS A 227 9.40 1.75 4.64
CA CYS A 227 9.81 0.39 4.35
C CYS A 227 11.15 0.08 5.04
N GLU A 228 11.46 -1.19 5.21
CA GLU A 228 12.77 -1.64 5.68
C GLU A 228 13.64 -2.17 4.55
N ASN A 229 13.08 -2.35 3.38
CA ASN A 229 13.78 -2.69 2.15
C ASN A 229 12.97 -2.22 0.95
N GLY A 230 13.64 -1.78 -0.09
CA GLY A 230 12.95 -1.34 -1.29
C GLY A 230 13.90 -0.94 -2.41
N TRP A 231 13.33 -0.69 -3.55
CA TRP A 231 14.04 -0.12 -4.69
C TRP A 231 13.11 0.74 -5.56
N TYR A 232 13.69 1.66 -6.26
CA TYR A 232 13.02 2.52 -7.23
C TYR A 232 13.87 2.64 -8.50
N ASP A 233 13.33 2.17 -9.62
CA ASP A 233 13.86 2.34 -10.95
C ASP A 233 13.35 3.68 -11.51
N THR A 234 14.25 4.64 -11.70
CA THR A 234 13.88 5.99 -12.10
C THR A 234 13.54 6.11 -13.58
N ASP A 235 14.09 5.24 -14.44
CA ASP A 235 13.82 5.27 -15.89
C ASP A 235 12.46 4.66 -16.22
N ASN A 236 12.15 3.53 -15.58
CA ASN A 236 10.90 2.84 -15.79
C ASN A 236 9.77 3.35 -14.88
N GLU A 237 10.09 4.13 -13.86
CA GLU A 237 9.17 4.64 -12.84
C GLU A 237 8.47 3.50 -12.08
N ILE A 238 9.23 2.45 -11.78
CA ILE A 238 8.76 1.27 -11.05
C ILE A 238 9.39 1.27 -9.66
N SER A 239 8.57 0.98 -8.64
CA SER A 239 9.04 0.87 -7.26
C SER A 239 8.56 -0.41 -6.60
N ARG A 240 9.32 -0.85 -5.60
CA ARG A 240 8.92 -1.90 -4.68
C ARG A 240 9.39 -1.54 -3.27
N PHE A 241 8.47 -1.55 -2.33
CA PHE A 241 8.72 -1.39 -0.90
C PHE A 241 8.38 -2.70 -0.20
N SER A 242 9.22 -3.16 0.69
CA SER A 242 9.06 -4.46 1.36
C SER A 242 9.53 -4.42 2.79
N LYS A 243 9.18 -5.47 3.54
CA LYS A 243 9.35 -5.56 4.98
C LYS A 243 8.64 -4.41 5.70
N ASN A 244 7.43 -4.70 6.17
CA ASN A 244 6.56 -3.74 6.86
C ASN A 244 6.25 -2.48 6.02
N ALA A 245 6.01 -2.66 4.72
CA ALA A 245 5.75 -1.54 3.85
C ALA A 245 4.43 -0.84 4.21
N ILE A 246 4.51 0.50 4.33
CA ILE A 246 3.38 1.36 4.66
C ILE A 246 3.37 2.53 3.68
N ILE A 247 2.22 2.79 3.09
CA ILE A 247 1.97 4.01 2.31
C ILE A 247 0.77 4.70 2.93
N VAL A 248 0.93 5.95 3.31
CA VAL A 248 -0.15 6.80 3.83
C VAL A 248 -0.33 7.97 2.89
N SER A 249 -1.54 8.16 2.40
CA SER A 249 -1.98 9.35 1.68
C SER A 249 -3.01 10.12 2.51
N GLU A 250 -3.47 11.27 2.02
CA GLU A 250 -4.48 12.09 2.71
C GLU A 250 -5.74 11.30 3.11
N LYS A 251 -6.16 10.34 2.28
CA LYS A 251 -7.44 9.63 2.45
C LYS A 251 -7.32 8.17 2.81
N GLN A 252 -6.13 7.59 2.72
CA GLN A 252 -5.98 6.14 2.84
C GLN A 252 -4.61 5.73 3.37
N LYS A 253 -4.59 4.58 4.06
CA LYS A 253 -3.38 3.89 4.48
C LYS A 253 -3.35 2.48 3.89
N LEU A 254 -2.31 2.15 3.14
CA LEU A 254 -2.02 0.82 2.63
C LEU A 254 -0.85 0.22 3.40
N THR A 255 -1.00 -1.02 3.84
CA THR A 255 0.09 -1.81 4.42
C THR A 255 0.19 -3.17 3.74
N GLY A 256 1.36 -3.77 3.75
CA GLY A 256 1.62 -5.11 3.24
C GLY A 256 3.10 -5.47 3.42
N ASP A 257 3.43 -6.76 3.33
CA ASP A 257 4.82 -7.20 3.41
C ASP A 257 5.62 -6.70 2.20
N SER A 258 4.97 -6.58 1.05
CA SER A 258 5.56 -6.00 -0.15
C SER A 258 4.52 -5.23 -0.94
N ILE A 259 4.86 -4.01 -1.35
CA ILE A 259 4.06 -3.13 -2.19
C ILE A 259 4.88 -2.79 -3.43
N TYR A 260 4.39 -3.15 -4.61
CA TYR A 260 4.94 -2.86 -5.93
C TYR A 260 4.08 -1.84 -6.64
N TYR A 261 4.68 -0.91 -7.37
CA TYR A 261 3.97 0.07 -8.16
C TYR A 261 4.69 0.40 -9.47
N ASP A 262 3.96 0.30 -10.58
CA ASP A 262 4.36 0.72 -11.93
C ASP A 262 3.57 1.99 -12.28
N ARG A 263 4.24 3.13 -12.18
CA ARG A 263 3.60 4.44 -12.36
C ARG A 263 3.14 4.68 -13.79
N LYS A 264 3.92 4.24 -14.78
CA LYS A 264 3.59 4.43 -16.20
C LYS A 264 2.33 3.65 -16.59
N LYS A 265 2.14 2.47 -15.99
CA LYS A 265 0.95 1.66 -16.21
C LYS A 265 -0.21 2.01 -15.29
N GLY A 266 0.02 2.79 -14.22
CA GLY A 266 -0.96 3.01 -13.17
C GLY A 266 -1.39 1.70 -12.50
N TYR A 267 -0.43 0.78 -12.28
CA TYR A 267 -0.66 -0.53 -11.71
C TYR A 267 0.07 -0.69 -10.39
N GLY A 268 -0.66 -1.09 -9.35
CA GLY A 268 -0.12 -1.39 -8.05
C GLY A 268 -0.46 -2.81 -7.59
N ARG A 269 0.43 -3.41 -6.80
CA ARG A 269 0.24 -4.73 -6.21
C ARG A 269 0.78 -4.76 -4.78
N ALA A 270 -0.02 -5.26 -3.84
CA ALA A 270 0.40 -5.53 -2.47
C ALA A 270 0.25 -7.02 -2.15
N THR A 271 1.18 -7.56 -1.37
CA THR A 271 1.21 -9.00 -1.06
C THR A 271 1.47 -9.24 0.41
N LYS A 272 0.81 -10.25 0.96
CA LYS A 272 0.83 -10.69 2.36
C LYS A 272 0.47 -9.59 3.36
N ASN A 273 -0.39 -9.93 4.29
CA ASN A 273 -0.84 -9.01 5.34
C ASN A 273 -1.37 -7.67 4.78
N VAL A 274 -2.05 -7.74 3.63
CA VAL A 274 -2.56 -6.54 2.97
C VAL A 274 -3.67 -5.93 3.79
N ARG A 275 -3.56 -4.63 4.04
CA ARG A 275 -4.60 -3.87 4.74
C ARG A 275 -4.73 -2.49 4.11
N ILE A 276 -5.93 -2.19 3.66
CA ILE A 276 -6.33 -0.92 3.05
C ILE A 276 -7.32 -0.27 4.00
N ILE A 277 -6.97 0.89 4.54
CA ILE A 277 -7.81 1.62 5.50
C ILE A 277 -8.19 2.94 4.86
N ASP A 278 -9.47 3.24 4.81
CA ASP A 278 -9.96 4.57 4.51
C ASP A 278 -9.84 5.42 5.78
N THR A 279 -9.05 6.50 5.71
CA THR A 279 -8.79 7.42 6.81
C THR A 279 -9.76 8.61 6.85
N THR A 280 -10.68 8.69 5.89
CA THR A 280 -11.70 9.74 5.89
C THR A 280 -12.70 9.52 7.04
N ALA A 281 -13.09 10.59 7.72
CA ALA A 281 -13.99 10.53 8.86
C ALA A 281 -15.38 9.91 8.54
N GLN A 282 -15.77 9.93 7.27
CA GLN A 282 -17.09 9.48 6.82
C GLN A 282 -17.21 7.98 6.55
N SER A 283 -16.14 7.30 6.18
CA SER A 283 -16.25 5.93 5.67
C SER A 283 -15.80 4.87 6.68
N GLN A 284 -14.77 5.12 7.48
CA GLN A 284 -14.22 4.19 8.47
C GLN A 284 -14.22 2.72 8.02
N SER A 285 -13.81 2.50 6.76
CA SER A 285 -13.80 1.17 6.17
C SER A 285 -12.38 0.60 6.09
N VAL A 286 -12.30 -0.72 6.16
CA VAL A 286 -11.06 -1.48 6.02
C VAL A 286 -11.29 -2.65 5.07
N ILE A 287 -10.32 -2.89 4.18
CA ILE A 287 -10.26 -4.12 3.38
C ILE A 287 -8.96 -4.83 3.74
N THR A 288 -9.03 -6.11 4.01
CA THR A 288 -7.87 -6.96 4.28
C THR A 288 -7.85 -8.16 3.35
N GLY A 289 -6.66 -8.73 3.13
CA GLY A 289 -6.47 -9.92 2.32
C GLY A 289 -4.99 -10.31 2.22
N ASP A 290 -4.69 -11.39 1.52
CA ASP A 290 -3.31 -11.84 1.31
C ASP A 290 -2.68 -11.19 0.09
N PHE A 291 -3.51 -10.76 -0.86
CA PHE A 291 -3.09 -10.19 -2.12
C PHE A 291 -4.04 -9.08 -2.56
N ALA A 292 -3.50 -7.98 -3.07
CA ALA A 292 -4.28 -6.91 -3.66
C ALA A 292 -3.62 -6.36 -4.93
N GLU A 293 -4.43 -6.04 -5.91
CA GLU A 293 -4.07 -5.30 -7.11
C GLU A 293 -4.88 -4.01 -7.21
N HIS A 294 -4.29 -3.00 -7.80
CA HIS A 294 -4.94 -1.73 -8.08
C HIS A 294 -4.64 -1.27 -9.50
N TYR A 295 -5.66 -0.83 -10.19
CA TYR A 295 -5.60 -0.27 -11.55
C TYR A 295 -6.15 1.15 -11.51
N GLU A 296 -5.31 2.14 -11.75
CA GLU A 296 -5.73 3.55 -11.81
C GLU A 296 -6.71 3.80 -12.96
N LYS A 297 -6.39 3.23 -14.13
CA LYS A 297 -7.32 3.23 -15.27
C LYS A 297 -8.52 2.35 -14.92
N GLY A 298 -9.68 2.97 -14.76
CA GLY A 298 -10.91 2.32 -14.30
C GLY A 298 -11.12 2.34 -12.79
N ARG A 299 -10.18 2.87 -12.01
CA ARG A 299 -10.27 3.02 -10.54
C ARG A 299 -10.77 1.76 -9.85
N ARG A 300 -10.11 0.66 -10.14
CA ARG A 300 -10.50 -0.66 -9.70
C ARG A 300 -9.41 -1.28 -8.84
N SER A 301 -9.84 -1.91 -7.73
CA SER A 301 -8.97 -2.76 -6.90
C SER A 301 -9.57 -4.13 -6.75
N ILE A 302 -8.71 -5.13 -6.68
CA ILE A 302 -9.04 -6.53 -6.47
C ILE A 302 -8.30 -7.00 -5.23
N VAL A 303 -9.00 -7.65 -4.30
CA VAL A 303 -8.40 -8.23 -3.10
C VAL A 303 -8.81 -9.69 -3.00
N THR A 304 -7.83 -10.56 -2.78
CA THR A 304 -8.02 -12.01 -2.68
C THR A 304 -7.24 -12.60 -1.50
N GLY A 305 -7.49 -13.86 -1.21
CA GLY A 305 -6.88 -14.56 -0.08
C GLY A 305 -7.39 -14.00 1.26
N HIS A 306 -8.33 -14.71 1.89
CA HIS A 306 -8.98 -14.28 3.13
C HIS A 306 -9.51 -12.83 3.06
N ALA A 307 -10.11 -12.49 1.91
CA ALA A 307 -10.55 -11.13 1.65
C ALA A 307 -11.72 -10.75 2.54
N ILE A 308 -11.59 -9.66 3.30
CA ILE A 308 -12.60 -9.16 4.23
C ILE A 308 -12.76 -7.67 4.01
N TYR A 309 -14.00 -7.23 3.86
CA TYR A 309 -14.42 -5.85 3.96
C TYR A 309 -15.06 -5.60 5.32
N GLY A 310 -14.64 -4.57 6.03
CA GLY A 310 -15.24 -4.10 7.27
C GLY A 310 -15.64 -2.64 7.15
N ARG A 311 -16.86 -2.29 7.56
CA ARG A 311 -17.32 -0.90 7.62
C ARG A 311 -18.01 -0.66 8.96
N ARG A 312 -17.59 0.37 9.66
CA ARG A 312 -18.24 0.80 10.88
C ARG A 312 -19.58 1.47 10.55
N ILE A 313 -20.63 1.06 11.24
CA ILE A 313 -21.98 1.60 11.14
C ILE A 313 -22.41 1.95 12.55
N GLU A 314 -22.34 3.22 12.93
CA GLU A 314 -22.57 3.71 14.29
C GLU A 314 -21.74 2.97 15.36
N LYS A 315 -22.38 2.18 16.21
CA LYS A 315 -21.74 1.42 17.31
C LYS A 315 -21.34 0.00 16.91
N ASP A 316 -21.73 -0.47 15.71
CA ASP A 316 -21.46 -1.82 15.21
C ASP A 316 -20.62 -1.80 13.94
N THR A 317 -20.17 -2.97 13.49
CA THR A 317 -19.39 -3.12 12.26
C THR A 317 -19.98 -4.20 11.39
N LEU A 318 -20.29 -3.85 10.15
CA LEU A 318 -20.62 -4.81 9.11
C LEU A 318 -19.32 -5.41 8.57
N PHE A 319 -19.19 -6.73 8.64
CA PHE A 319 -18.13 -7.49 8.03
C PHE A 319 -18.67 -8.30 6.86
N MET A 320 -17.89 -8.39 5.79
CA MET A 320 -18.18 -9.21 4.62
C MET A 320 -16.90 -9.94 4.21
N SER A 321 -16.95 -11.25 4.06
CA SER A 321 -15.86 -12.05 3.51
C SER A 321 -16.26 -12.66 2.17
N ALA A 322 -15.27 -12.89 1.31
CA ALA A 322 -15.44 -13.56 0.02
C ALA A 322 -14.10 -14.14 -0.46
N ASP A 323 -14.12 -14.98 -1.49
CA ASP A 323 -12.87 -15.42 -2.16
C ASP A 323 -12.20 -14.23 -2.85
N THR A 324 -13.00 -13.34 -3.46
CA THR A 324 -12.54 -12.15 -4.15
C THR A 324 -13.43 -10.96 -3.85
N LEU A 325 -12.82 -9.85 -3.46
CA LEU A 325 -13.47 -8.56 -3.32
C LEU A 325 -12.97 -7.59 -4.40
N PHE A 326 -13.89 -6.92 -5.06
CA PHE A 326 -13.60 -5.80 -5.95
C PHE A 326 -14.08 -4.51 -5.30
N TYR A 327 -13.26 -3.49 -5.37
CA TYR A 327 -13.63 -2.11 -5.11
C TYR A 327 -13.54 -1.36 -6.43
N GLU A 328 -14.64 -0.80 -6.90
CA GLU A 328 -14.72 -0.06 -8.15
C GLU A 328 -15.33 1.31 -7.93
N GLN A 329 -14.71 2.33 -8.49
CA GLN A 329 -15.21 3.70 -8.45
C GLN A 329 -15.19 4.29 -9.85
N PRO A 330 -16.17 3.93 -10.71
CA PRO A 330 -16.19 4.37 -12.10
C PRO A 330 -16.27 5.90 -12.24
N ASP A 331 -16.92 6.57 -11.31
CA ASP A 331 -17.03 8.03 -11.24
C ASP A 331 -16.93 8.54 -9.79
N SER A 332 -17.14 9.84 -9.59
CA SER A 332 -17.03 10.46 -8.25
C SER A 332 -18.19 10.16 -7.31
N LEU A 333 -19.32 9.70 -7.83
CA LEU A 333 -20.55 9.44 -7.07
C LEU A 333 -20.73 7.96 -6.76
N HIS A 334 -20.40 7.08 -7.70
CA HIS A 334 -20.68 5.66 -7.58
C HIS A 334 -19.46 4.88 -7.12
N THR A 335 -19.60 4.25 -5.96
CA THR A 335 -18.61 3.32 -5.43
C THR A 335 -19.27 1.97 -5.18
N PHE A 336 -18.69 0.91 -5.73
CA PHE A 336 -19.16 -0.46 -5.63
C PHE A 336 -18.17 -1.32 -4.86
N ILE A 337 -18.70 -2.14 -3.95
CA ILE A 337 -18.03 -3.34 -3.46
C ILE A 337 -18.72 -4.52 -4.13
N LYS A 338 -17.97 -5.36 -4.84
CA LYS A 338 -18.47 -6.61 -5.38
C LYS A 338 -17.73 -7.75 -4.71
N ALA A 339 -18.46 -8.74 -4.25
CA ALA A 339 -17.93 -9.93 -3.58
C ALA A 339 -18.33 -11.16 -4.38
N PHE A 340 -17.38 -12.05 -4.62
CA PHE A 340 -17.58 -13.25 -5.43
C PHE A 340 -17.11 -14.49 -4.71
N ARG A 341 -17.94 -15.50 -4.75
CA ARG A 341 -17.80 -16.85 -4.18
C ARG A 341 -17.70 -16.85 -2.66
N HIS A 342 -18.49 -17.74 -2.06
CA HIS A 342 -18.54 -17.99 -0.61
C HIS A 342 -18.73 -16.73 0.23
N VAL A 343 -19.59 -15.83 -0.24
CA VAL A 343 -19.84 -14.57 0.45
C VAL A 343 -20.54 -14.84 1.77
N LYS A 344 -19.97 -14.35 2.86
CA LYS A 344 -20.56 -14.36 4.20
C LYS A 344 -20.60 -12.94 4.75
N ILE A 345 -21.69 -12.61 5.41
CA ILE A 345 -21.91 -11.30 6.04
C ILE A 345 -22.15 -11.51 7.52
N TYR A 346 -21.57 -10.65 8.34
CA TYR A 346 -21.81 -10.61 9.77
C TYR A 346 -21.93 -9.17 10.28
N LYS A 347 -23.01 -8.88 10.94
CA LYS A 347 -23.28 -7.77 11.83
C LYS A 347 -24.09 -8.32 12.99
N THR A 348 -24.09 -7.74 14.17
CA THR A 348 -24.72 -8.32 15.37
C THR A 348 -26.19 -8.69 15.16
N ASP A 349 -26.95 -7.86 14.47
CA ASP A 349 -28.39 -8.03 14.20
C ASP A 349 -28.70 -8.55 12.78
N LEU A 350 -27.70 -8.76 11.94
CA LEU A 350 -27.87 -9.17 10.55
C LEU A 350 -26.73 -10.09 10.11
N GLN A 351 -27.05 -11.30 9.67
CA GLN A 351 -26.10 -12.23 9.09
C GLN A 351 -26.59 -12.69 7.72
N GLY A 352 -25.66 -13.06 6.85
CA GLY A 352 -26.04 -13.49 5.50
C GLY A 352 -25.01 -14.37 4.83
N MET A 353 -25.47 -15.14 3.83
CA MET A 353 -24.64 -15.92 2.94
C MET A 353 -25.19 -15.84 1.51
N CYS A 354 -24.31 -15.80 0.53
CA CYS A 354 -24.68 -15.95 -0.89
C CYS A 354 -23.46 -16.36 -1.70
N ASP A 355 -23.64 -16.64 -2.99
CA ASP A 355 -22.51 -16.86 -3.89
C ASP A 355 -21.84 -15.52 -4.25
N SER A 356 -22.64 -14.54 -4.62
CA SER A 356 -22.14 -13.25 -5.09
C SER A 356 -22.96 -12.09 -4.53
N LEU A 357 -22.31 -10.93 -4.37
CA LEU A 357 -22.93 -9.74 -3.82
C LEU A 357 -22.41 -8.47 -4.47
N THR A 358 -23.29 -7.49 -4.67
CA THR A 358 -22.93 -6.12 -5.03
C THR A 358 -23.46 -5.16 -3.98
N TYR A 359 -22.61 -4.28 -3.46
CA TYR A 359 -22.99 -3.22 -2.54
C TYR A 359 -22.65 -1.86 -3.14
N LEU A 360 -23.68 -1.11 -3.53
CA LEU A 360 -23.59 0.27 -3.99
C LEU A 360 -23.60 1.19 -2.78
N LEU A 361 -22.44 1.78 -2.46
CA LEU A 361 -22.25 2.51 -1.20
C LEU A 361 -23.05 3.80 -1.12
N HIS A 362 -23.20 4.54 -2.21
CA HIS A 362 -23.95 5.80 -2.23
C HIS A 362 -25.41 5.59 -1.90
N ASP A 363 -26.04 4.63 -2.54
CA ASP A 363 -27.47 4.34 -2.36
C ASP A 363 -27.72 3.41 -1.16
N SER A 364 -26.66 2.94 -0.51
CA SER A 364 -26.71 1.92 0.54
C SER A 364 -27.53 0.68 0.12
N LEU A 365 -27.43 0.32 -1.16
CA LEU A 365 -28.13 -0.80 -1.79
C LEU A 365 -27.22 -2.02 -1.88
N MET A 366 -27.58 -3.08 -1.16
CA MET A 366 -26.95 -4.38 -1.22
C MET A 366 -27.82 -5.33 -2.05
N THR A 367 -27.24 -6.00 -3.03
CA THR A 367 -27.88 -7.03 -3.84
C THR A 367 -27.13 -8.34 -3.70
N MET A 368 -27.82 -9.38 -3.25
CA MET A 368 -27.28 -10.72 -3.02
C MET A 368 -27.85 -11.69 -4.08
N TYR A 369 -26.97 -12.49 -4.72
CA TYR A 369 -27.29 -13.33 -5.84
C TYR A 369 -27.08 -14.82 -5.53
N ASN A 370 -27.75 -15.67 -6.28
CA ASN A 370 -27.59 -17.13 -6.31
C ASN A 370 -27.90 -17.78 -4.95
N SER A 371 -29.19 -17.90 -4.66
CA SER A 371 -29.73 -18.53 -3.45
C SER A 371 -29.24 -17.91 -2.14
N PRO A 372 -29.34 -16.59 -1.99
CA PRO A 372 -28.98 -15.91 -0.77
C PRO A 372 -29.83 -16.32 0.41
N ILE A 373 -29.22 -16.30 1.58
CA ILE A 373 -29.87 -16.45 2.88
C ILE A 373 -29.52 -15.22 3.71
N LEU A 374 -30.52 -14.63 4.34
CA LEU A 374 -30.33 -13.53 5.27
C LEU A 374 -31.04 -13.86 6.58
N TRP A 375 -30.35 -13.69 7.71
CA TRP A 375 -30.89 -13.90 9.05
C TRP A 375 -30.97 -12.59 9.81
N THR A 376 -32.05 -12.41 10.51
CA THR A 376 -32.26 -11.40 11.55
C THR A 376 -32.42 -12.10 12.91
N ASN A 377 -32.74 -11.38 13.98
CA ASN A 377 -32.83 -11.98 15.32
C ASN A 377 -33.59 -13.33 15.36
N ASN A 378 -34.87 -13.35 14.97
CA ASN A 378 -35.71 -14.54 15.00
C ASN A 378 -36.18 -15.01 13.62
N GLY A 379 -35.64 -14.41 12.56
CA GLY A 379 -36.12 -14.63 11.20
C GLY A 379 -35.04 -15.04 10.23
N GLN A 380 -35.46 -15.73 9.18
CA GLN A 380 -34.66 -16.09 8.02
C GLN A 380 -35.45 -15.73 6.78
N VAL A 381 -34.75 -15.16 5.79
CA VAL A 381 -35.33 -14.93 4.47
C VAL A 381 -34.44 -15.56 3.39
N THR A 382 -35.08 -16.15 2.40
CA THR A 382 -34.39 -16.71 1.22
C THR A 382 -35.15 -16.37 -0.05
N ALA A 383 -34.40 -16.27 -1.15
CA ALA A 383 -34.93 -16.04 -2.50
C ALA A 383 -33.87 -16.43 -3.53
N LYS A 384 -34.13 -16.29 -4.84
CA LYS A 384 -33.07 -16.34 -5.84
C LYS A 384 -32.24 -15.07 -5.87
N LEU A 385 -32.84 -13.92 -5.49
CA LEU A 385 -32.19 -12.63 -5.40
C LEU A 385 -32.79 -11.83 -4.22
N ILE A 386 -31.92 -11.28 -3.39
CA ILE A 386 -32.31 -10.40 -2.27
C ILE A 386 -31.70 -9.03 -2.51
N LYS A 387 -32.51 -7.98 -2.43
CA LYS A 387 -32.05 -6.59 -2.38
C LYS A 387 -32.40 -6.00 -1.03
N VAL A 388 -31.43 -5.32 -0.43
CA VAL A 388 -31.61 -4.62 0.86
C VAL A 388 -31.16 -3.17 0.68
N THR A 389 -32.05 -2.24 0.99
CA THR A 389 -31.74 -0.82 1.05
C THR A 389 -31.70 -0.37 2.50
N SER A 390 -30.57 0.18 2.90
CA SER A 390 -30.35 0.71 4.25
C SER A 390 -30.52 2.23 4.28
N GLY A 391 -30.88 2.77 5.44
CA GLY A 391 -30.70 4.18 5.76
C GLY A 391 -29.28 4.44 6.29
N GLN A 392 -29.14 5.45 7.13
CA GLN A 392 -27.85 5.78 7.74
C GLN A 392 -27.26 4.63 8.56
N SER A 393 -28.10 3.82 9.21
CA SER A 393 -27.65 2.72 10.08
C SER A 393 -28.51 1.46 10.03
N GLN A 394 -29.71 1.52 9.49
CA GLN A 394 -30.74 0.50 9.61
C GLN A 394 -31.40 0.20 8.25
N ILE A 395 -31.93 -1.03 8.11
CA ILE A 395 -32.64 -1.46 6.91
C ILE A 395 -33.95 -0.65 6.76
N LYS A 396 -34.15 -0.02 5.62
CA LYS A 396 -35.42 0.66 5.29
C LYS A 396 -36.37 -0.20 4.48
N TYR A 397 -35.81 -1.01 3.58
CA TYR A 397 -36.56 -1.77 2.63
C TYR A 397 -35.79 -3.03 2.21
N PHE A 398 -36.49 -4.11 1.99
CA PHE A 398 -35.96 -5.26 1.26
C PHE A 398 -36.91 -5.74 0.17
N GLU A 399 -36.34 -6.36 -0.82
CA GLU A 399 -37.02 -7.00 -1.94
C GLU A 399 -36.46 -8.41 -2.14
N LEU A 400 -37.33 -9.41 -2.06
CA LEU A 400 -37.03 -10.81 -2.32
C LEU A 400 -37.66 -11.20 -3.65
N LEU A 401 -36.87 -11.72 -4.58
CA LEU A 401 -37.32 -12.03 -5.93
C LEU A 401 -37.12 -13.51 -6.27
N ASN A 402 -38.17 -14.12 -6.79
CA ASN A 402 -38.23 -15.51 -7.23
C ASN A 402 -38.06 -16.52 -6.07
N SER A 403 -39.09 -17.31 -5.83
CA SER A 403 -39.15 -18.29 -4.73
C SER A 403 -38.83 -17.64 -3.37
N ALA A 404 -39.44 -16.49 -3.15
CA ALA A 404 -39.24 -15.70 -1.92
C ALA A 404 -39.95 -16.33 -0.75
N ILE A 405 -39.22 -16.58 0.34
CA ILE A 405 -39.81 -17.07 1.59
C ILE A 405 -39.24 -16.32 2.79
N VAL A 406 -40.12 -15.95 3.70
CA VAL A 406 -39.83 -15.39 5.03
C VAL A 406 -40.25 -16.38 6.08
N ILE A 407 -39.36 -16.76 6.97
CA ILE A 407 -39.59 -17.69 8.06
C ILE A 407 -39.27 -17.00 9.38
N GLN A 408 -40.13 -17.08 10.36
CA GLN A 408 -39.92 -16.51 11.69
C GLN A 408 -40.25 -17.53 12.77
N LYS A 409 -39.35 -17.74 13.73
CA LYS A 409 -39.66 -18.54 14.92
C LYS A 409 -40.82 -17.89 15.70
N VAL A 410 -41.82 -18.67 16.08
CA VAL A 410 -42.97 -18.21 16.83
C VAL A 410 -42.60 -17.93 18.28
N ASP A 411 -41.78 -18.81 18.86
CA ASP A 411 -41.24 -18.68 20.22
C ASP A 411 -39.77 -19.11 20.19
N SER A 412 -38.92 -18.44 20.95
CA SER A 412 -37.49 -18.77 21.07
C SER A 412 -37.26 -20.13 21.76
N LEU A 413 -38.23 -20.59 22.56
CA LEU A 413 -38.18 -21.86 23.31
C LEU A 413 -38.78 -23.03 22.53
N ASP A 414 -39.56 -22.79 21.48
CA ASP A 414 -40.21 -23.83 20.67
C ASP A 414 -39.56 -23.87 19.29
N GLU A 415 -38.73 -24.87 19.04
CA GLU A 415 -37.99 -25.05 17.79
C GLU A 415 -38.82 -25.63 16.63
N LYS A 416 -40.09 -25.94 16.84
CA LYS A 416 -40.95 -26.59 15.83
C LYS A 416 -41.94 -25.62 15.17
N LYS A 417 -42.28 -24.50 15.82
CA LYS A 417 -43.31 -23.57 15.35
C LYS A 417 -42.71 -22.37 14.60
N TYR A 418 -43.16 -22.19 13.37
CA TYR A 418 -42.68 -21.12 12.49
C TYR A 418 -43.85 -20.43 11.79
N ASN A 419 -43.89 -19.11 11.86
CA ASN A 419 -44.63 -18.30 10.91
C ASN A 419 -43.89 -18.31 9.59
N GLN A 420 -44.61 -18.45 8.48
CA GLN A 420 -44.04 -18.60 7.16
C GLN A 420 -44.83 -17.82 6.14
N ILE A 421 -44.17 -17.15 5.24
CA ILE A 421 -44.78 -16.41 4.13
C ILE A 421 -43.96 -16.69 2.87
N GLU A 422 -44.63 -17.15 1.81
CA GLU A 422 -44.01 -17.47 0.53
C GLU A 422 -44.71 -16.73 -0.62
N GLY A 423 -43.98 -16.43 -1.67
CA GLY A 423 -44.52 -15.83 -2.90
C GLY A 423 -43.48 -15.69 -4.01
N LYS A 424 -43.90 -15.24 -5.18
CA LYS A 424 -42.96 -14.93 -6.26
C LYS A 424 -42.08 -13.75 -5.93
N LYS A 425 -42.65 -12.72 -5.29
CA LYS A 425 -41.98 -11.52 -4.81
C LYS A 425 -42.48 -11.14 -3.43
N ILE A 426 -41.55 -10.76 -2.53
CA ILE A 426 -41.90 -10.20 -1.21
C ILE A 426 -41.17 -8.87 -1.06
N GLU A 427 -41.90 -7.85 -0.66
CA GLU A 427 -41.38 -6.52 -0.32
C GLU A 427 -41.59 -6.26 1.18
N GLY A 428 -40.53 -5.86 1.87
CA GLY A 428 -40.58 -5.52 3.29
C GLY A 428 -40.22 -4.07 3.55
N PHE A 429 -41.06 -3.38 4.30
CA PHE A 429 -40.92 -1.98 4.67
C PHE A 429 -40.72 -1.86 6.17
N PHE A 430 -39.66 -1.14 6.55
CA PHE A 430 -39.30 -0.88 7.93
C PHE A 430 -39.56 0.58 8.30
N ALA A 431 -39.96 0.81 9.54
CA ALA A 431 -40.05 2.14 10.11
C ALA A 431 -39.66 2.12 11.59
N LYS A 432 -39.23 3.26 12.10
CA LYS A 432 -38.95 3.41 13.53
C LYS A 432 -40.26 3.38 14.32
N ASP A 433 -40.26 2.68 15.45
CA ASP A 433 -41.32 2.74 16.42
C ASP A 433 -41.16 3.96 17.36
N SER A 434 -42.04 4.07 18.34
CA SER A 434 -42.04 5.16 19.32
C SER A 434 -40.81 5.18 20.23
N LEU A 435 -40.07 4.06 20.32
CA LEU A 435 -38.81 3.94 21.06
C LEU A 435 -37.58 4.17 20.17
N GLY A 436 -37.80 4.44 18.88
CA GLY A 436 -36.73 4.63 17.89
C GLY A 436 -36.13 3.33 17.34
N GLU A 437 -36.67 2.17 17.73
CA GLU A 437 -36.26 0.88 17.20
C GLU A 437 -36.88 0.63 15.83
N GLN A 438 -36.08 0.04 14.94
CA GLN A 438 -36.52 -0.23 13.57
C GLN A 438 -37.20 -1.59 13.49
N ASN A 439 -38.48 -1.58 13.18
CA ASN A 439 -39.29 -2.76 13.07
C ASN A 439 -39.97 -2.84 11.71
N ILE A 440 -40.21 -4.07 11.25
CA ILE A 440 -41.00 -4.27 10.05
C ILE A 440 -42.42 -3.74 10.27
N LYS A 441 -42.90 -2.93 9.35
CA LYS A 441 -44.23 -2.32 9.38
C LYS A 441 -45.19 -2.95 8.40
N LYS A 442 -44.66 -3.40 7.26
CA LYS A 442 -45.49 -3.93 6.19
C LYS A 442 -44.72 -4.95 5.36
N LEU A 443 -45.40 -6.03 4.99
CA LEU A 443 -44.96 -6.96 3.93
C LEU A 443 -46.02 -6.95 2.82
N ASN A 444 -45.56 -6.83 1.58
CA ASN A 444 -46.36 -7.12 0.39
C ASN A 444 -45.87 -8.43 -0.19
N VAL A 445 -46.73 -9.38 -0.44
CA VAL A 445 -46.43 -10.64 -1.15
C VAL A 445 -47.18 -10.66 -2.44
N ILE A 446 -46.52 -10.88 -3.51
CA ILE A 446 -47.02 -10.74 -4.88
C ILE A 446 -46.81 -12.06 -5.61
N GLY A 447 -47.87 -12.60 -6.13
CA GLY A 447 -47.91 -13.81 -6.97
C GLY A 447 -47.74 -15.12 -6.19
N ASN A 448 -48.76 -15.93 -6.22
CA ASN A 448 -48.85 -17.23 -5.52
C ASN A 448 -48.49 -17.12 -4.03
N ALA A 449 -49.17 -16.21 -3.35
CA ALA A 449 -48.92 -15.92 -1.95
C ALA A 449 -49.49 -17.03 -1.07
N GLU A 450 -48.65 -17.60 -0.22
CA GLU A 450 -49.02 -18.56 0.82
C GLU A 450 -48.54 -18.07 2.18
N ILE A 451 -49.34 -18.26 3.22
CA ILE A 451 -48.96 -17.91 4.59
C ILE A 451 -49.39 -19.02 5.55
N ILE A 452 -48.51 -19.33 6.49
CA ILE A 452 -48.82 -20.09 7.70
C ILE A 452 -48.52 -19.20 8.89
N TYR A 453 -49.53 -18.97 9.72
CA TYR A 453 -49.42 -18.05 10.85
C TYR A 453 -50.07 -18.62 12.09
N TYR A 454 -49.33 -18.68 13.21
CA TYR A 454 -49.82 -19.10 14.52
C TYR A 454 -50.60 -17.95 15.16
N VAL A 455 -51.93 -18.10 15.22
CA VAL A 455 -52.83 -17.08 15.72
C VAL A 455 -52.72 -16.97 17.23
N LYS A 456 -52.32 -15.81 17.73
CA LYS A 456 -52.15 -15.51 19.16
C LYS A 456 -53.34 -14.71 19.66
N GLN A 457 -53.91 -15.12 20.78
CA GLN A 457 -54.91 -14.36 21.51
C GLN A 457 -54.43 -14.12 22.94
N LYS A 458 -54.12 -12.87 23.28
CA LYS A 458 -53.39 -12.50 24.51
C LYS A 458 -52.06 -13.22 24.57
N LYS A 459 -51.79 -14.06 25.59
CA LYS A 459 -50.53 -14.82 25.74
C LYS A 459 -50.58 -16.24 25.16
N ASN A 460 -51.73 -16.73 24.71
CA ASN A 460 -51.91 -18.12 24.28
C ASN A 460 -52.13 -18.23 22.76
N TYR A 461 -51.55 -19.22 22.13
CA TYR A 461 -51.85 -19.59 20.74
C TYR A 461 -53.17 -20.36 20.69
N LYS A 462 -54.02 -20.05 19.73
CA LYS A 462 -55.35 -20.63 19.56
C LYS A 462 -55.46 -21.61 18.41
N GLY A 463 -54.62 -21.43 17.41
CA GLY A 463 -54.62 -22.24 16.19
C GLY A 463 -53.61 -21.76 15.17
N VAL A 464 -53.60 -22.41 14.05
CA VAL A 464 -52.76 -22.05 12.90
C VAL A 464 -53.65 -21.71 11.72
N ASN A 465 -53.47 -20.53 11.18
CA ASN A 465 -54.08 -20.12 9.92
C ASN A 465 -53.17 -20.50 8.75
N LYS A 466 -53.69 -21.21 7.78
CA LYS A 466 -53.06 -21.47 6.48
C LYS A 466 -53.92 -20.87 5.39
N THR A 467 -53.33 -19.93 4.61
CA THR A 467 -54.05 -19.24 3.55
C THR A 467 -53.19 -19.20 2.28
N ALA A 468 -53.85 -19.51 1.14
CA ALA A 468 -53.28 -19.31 -0.20
C ALA A 468 -54.12 -18.29 -0.95
N CYS A 469 -53.47 -17.41 -1.73
CA CYS A 469 -54.12 -16.40 -2.54
C CYS A 469 -53.17 -15.90 -3.65
N SER A 470 -53.64 -15.01 -4.53
CA SER A 470 -52.71 -14.41 -5.52
C SER A 470 -51.72 -13.47 -4.84
N ASP A 471 -52.24 -12.58 -3.98
CA ASP A 471 -51.44 -11.55 -3.32
C ASP A 471 -51.92 -11.31 -1.89
N LEU A 472 -51.01 -10.96 -1.00
CA LEU A 472 -51.36 -10.57 0.35
C LEU A 472 -50.55 -9.37 0.84
N THR A 473 -51.11 -8.66 1.79
CA THR A 473 -50.40 -7.61 2.51
C THR A 473 -50.55 -7.83 4.00
N VAL A 474 -49.43 -7.83 4.73
CA VAL A 474 -49.41 -7.95 6.21
C VAL A 474 -48.92 -6.63 6.79
N TRP A 475 -49.63 -6.09 7.74
CA TRP A 475 -49.20 -4.95 8.56
C TRP A 475 -48.82 -5.45 9.95
N PHE A 476 -47.85 -4.82 10.55
CA PHE A 476 -47.32 -5.18 11.86
C PHE A 476 -47.41 -3.98 12.82
N ASN A 477 -47.65 -4.28 14.08
CA ASN A 477 -47.51 -3.36 15.20
C ASN A 477 -46.52 -3.92 16.23
N ALA A 478 -46.44 -3.33 17.43
CA ALA A 478 -45.52 -3.77 18.48
C ALA A 478 -45.81 -5.19 18.98
N ASP A 479 -47.08 -5.64 18.91
CA ASP A 479 -47.52 -6.95 19.39
C ASP A 479 -47.43 -8.07 18.31
N GLY A 480 -47.02 -7.73 17.08
CA GLY A 480 -46.92 -8.68 15.97
C GLY A 480 -47.79 -8.30 14.77
N VAL A 481 -48.48 -9.28 14.17
CA VAL A 481 -49.40 -9.02 13.04
C VAL A 481 -50.61 -8.22 13.50
N ASP A 482 -50.76 -7.02 12.93
CA ASP A 482 -51.90 -6.13 13.18
C ASP A 482 -53.09 -6.46 12.26
N ARG A 483 -52.81 -6.54 10.96
CA ARG A 483 -53.85 -6.78 9.95
C ARG A 483 -53.24 -7.52 8.75
N THR A 484 -54.04 -8.41 8.15
CA THR A 484 -53.70 -9.07 6.89
C THR A 484 -54.82 -8.85 5.88
N THR A 485 -54.47 -8.53 4.66
CA THR A 485 -55.42 -8.41 3.53
C THR A 485 -55.02 -9.41 2.45
N PHE A 486 -55.92 -10.31 2.17
CA PHE A 486 -55.81 -11.31 1.10
C PHE A 486 -56.53 -10.81 -0.15
N ARG A 487 -56.00 -11.04 -1.32
CA ARG A 487 -56.56 -10.59 -2.59
C ARG A 487 -56.64 -11.75 -3.60
N ASN A 488 -57.68 -11.69 -4.44
CA ASN A 488 -57.92 -12.61 -5.53
C ASN A 488 -58.03 -14.08 -5.07
N LYS A 489 -59.26 -14.50 -4.73
CA LYS A 489 -59.67 -15.86 -4.37
C LYS A 489 -58.86 -16.46 -3.20
N PRO A 490 -58.92 -15.89 -2.00
CA PRO A 490 -58.26 -16.49 -0.86
C PRO A 490 -58.93 -17.80 -0.43
N GLU A 491 -58.10 -18.82 -0.26
CA GLU A 491 -58.47 -20.10 0.36
C GLU A 491 -57.80 -20.14 1.72
N SER A 492 -58.63 -20.11 2.82
CA SER A 492 -58.13 -20.00 4.18
C SER A 492 -58.72 -21.06 5.07
N THR A 493 -57.85 -21.73 5.84
CA THR A 493 -58.26 -22.73 6.82
C THR A 493 -57.60 -22.41 8.15
N VAL A 494 -58.36 -22.51 9.24
CA VAL A 494 -57.85 -22.37 10.61
C VAL A 494 -57.90 -23.75 11.28
N TYR A 495 -56.73 -24.21 11.70
CA TYR A 495 -56.56 -25.48 12.39
C TYR A 495 -56.43 -25.24 13.89
N PRO A 496 -57.21 -25.92 14.77
CA PRO A 496 -56.97 -25.92 16.20
C PRO A 496 -55.63 -26.54 16.55
N LEU A 497 -54.92 -26.04 17.55
CA LEU A 497 -53.57 -26.53 17.91
C LEU A 497 -53.52 -28.03 18.26
N LYS A 498 -54.61 -28.55 18.82
CA LYS A 498 -54.72 -29.97 19.21
C LYS A 498 -54.79 -30.92 18.01
N ASP A 499 -55.14 -30.40 16.84
CA ASP A 499 -55.44 -31.19 15.64
C ASP A 499 -54.32 -31.09 14.58
N ILE A 500 -53.17 -30.48 14.92
CA ILE A 500 -52.05 -30.29 14.00
C ILE A 500 -50.80 -31.00 14.48
N ASN A 501 -50.04 -31.51 13.49
CA ASN A 501 -48.61 -31.80 13.63
C ASN A 501 -47.84 -30.62 13.07
N ASP A 502 -46.93 -30.04 13.85
CA ASP A 502 -46.13 -28.88 13.42
C ASP A 502 -45.29 -29.14 12.15
N GLU A 503 -44.96 -30.40 11.83
CA GLU A 503 -44.26 -30.77 10.60
C GLU A 503 -45.13 -30.65 9.36
N ASP A 504 -46.43 -30.89 9.48
CA ASP A 504 -47.40 -30.74 8.39
C ASP A 504 -47.76 -29.27 8.14
N MET A 505 -47.45 -28.39 9.10
CA MET A 505 -47.60 -26.95 8.99
C MET A 505 -46.33 -26.29 8.44
N ARG A 506 -45.90 -26.75 7.26
CA ARG A 506 -44.74 -26.17 6.54
C ARG A 506 -45.13 -25.89 5.11
N LEU A 507 -44.63 -24.74 4.56
CA LEU A 507 -44.75 -24.43 3.14
C LEU A 507 -43.79 -25.28 2.34
N LYS A 508 -44.06 -25.43 1.04
CA LYS A 508 -43.31 -26.30 0.13
C LYS A 508 -41.79 -26.03 0.11
N HIS A 509 -41.42 -24.76 0.21
CA HIS A 509 -39.99 -24.36 0.17
C HIS A 509 -39.42 -24.02 1.55
N PHE A 510 -40.10 -24.47 2.61
CA PHE A 510 -39.62 -24.27 3.98
C PHE A 510 -38.26 -24.98 4.18
N SER A 511 -37.26 -24.22 4.62
CA SER A 511 -36.00 -24.77 5.07
C SER A 511 -35.36 -23.82 6.09
N TRP A 512 -35.27 -24.26 7.35
CA TRP A 512 -34.60 -23.50 8.40
C TRP A 512 -33.13 -23.86 8.47
N MET A 513 -32.24 -22.91 8.16
CA MET A 513 -30.81 -23.13 7.93
C MET A 513 -29.93 -22.50 9.03
N GLU A 514 -30.35 -22.58 10.29
CA GLU A 514 -29.61 -22.02 11.43
C GLU A 514 -28.18 -22.56 11.59
N ASN A 515 -27.92 -23.79 11.13
CA ASN A 515 -26.61 -24.43 11.13
C ASN A 515 -25.61 -23.74 10.20
N LYS A 516 -26.07 -23.00 9.19
CA LYS A 516 -25.24 -22.24 8.25
C LYS A 516 -25.02 -20.80 8.71
N ARG A 517 -25.75 -20.33 9.71
CA ARG A 517 -25.75 -18.94 10.18
C ARG A 517 -24.41 -18.59 10.83
N PRO A 518 -23.68 -17.57 10.37
CA PRO A 518 -22.50 -17.05 11.06
C PRO A 518 -22.92 -16.40 12.40
N LYS A 519 -22.49 -16.96 13.53
CA LYS A 519 -22.90 -16.48 14.87
C LYS A 519 -21.93 -15.47 15.47
N LYS A 520 -20.71 -15.44 14.96
CA LYS A 520 -19.63 -14.52 15.39
C LYS A 520 -18.75 -14.12 14.22
N LYS A 521 -18.01 -13.05 14.39
CA LYS A 521 -17.09 -12.54 13.36
C LYS A 521 -16.11 -13.61 12.85
N SER A 522 -15.61 -14.49 13.70
CA SER A 522 -14.69 -15.55 13.29
C SER A 522 -15.31 -16.54 12.29
N ASP A 523 -16.64 -16.72 12.30
CA ASP A 523 -17.30 -17.71 11.43
C ASP A 523 -17.31 -17.28 9.97
N ILE A 524 -17.16 -15.99 9.69
CA ILE A 524 -17.02 -15.51 8.31
C ILE A 524 -15.61 -15.71 7.76
N LEU A 525 -14.61 -16.01 8.61
CA LEU A 525 -13.23 -16.26 8.23
C LEU A 525 -12.96 -17.74 7.89
N ILE A 526 -13.86 -18.63 8.33
CA ILE A 526 -13.75 -20.08 8.11
C ILE A 526 -14.36 -20.38 6.74
N ARG A 527 -13.58 -21.02 5.86
CA ARG A 527 -14.03 -21.53 4.57
C ARG A 527 -14.70 -22.88 4.70
#